data_9ddc94c9716a57984fda1d2d563d1fdf
#
_entry.id   9ddc94c9716a57984fda1d2d563d1fdf
#
_cell.length_a   1.000
_cell.length_b   1.000
_cell.length_c   1.000
_cell.angle_alpha   90.00
_cell.angle_beta   90.00
_cell.angle_gamma   90.00
#
_symmetry.space_group_name_H-M   'P 1'
#
loop_
_entity.id
_entity.type
_entity.pdbx_description
1 polymer ?
#
loop_
_entity_poly.entity_id
_entity_poly.type
_entity_poly.pdbx_seq_one_letter_code
_entity_poly.pdbx_strand_id
1 'polypeptide(L)'
;MKTDSSLPLSGLDVLVKGHGPALLLAHGAGGGIEGNFGLVLDDLAQDHTLVGPHYPGAGGSPAATGPLDLDDLADQLVAAAVAAGQESFAVLGESLGSAVAVRVAARHPERVRALVLTAGFPVADPVLDLAARLIKSLGDAGRWEDVARLACLSCMSPADLADIDPADLDAAVAQALAGMPPGMLDHFDLVSRVDVRSDLANLSAPTLVVAPTGDRLVLPQSSYRLAAGIPGAKLIELPGAAHILNEADRATWLHHVREFLGALSAVSV
;
A
#
# COMPACT_ATOMS: atom_id res chain seq x y z
N MET A 1 17.33 -24.11 -13.97
CA MET A 1 18.23 -23.15 -13.30
C MET A 1 17.37 -21.92 -13.00
N LYS A 2 16.88 -21.77 -11.75
CA LYS A 2 16.26 -20.50 -11.33
C LYS A 2 17.40 -19.50 -11.23
N THR A 3 17.39 -18.46 -12.04
CA THR A 3 18.25 -17.29 -11.85
C THR A 3 17.83 -16.65 -10.54
N ASP A 4 18.74 -16.65 -9.58
CA ASP A 4 18.64 -15.91 -8.33
C ASP A 4 18.68 -14.41 -8.67
N SER A 5 17.49 -13.83 -8.90
CA SER A 5 17.34 -12.43 -9.26
C SER A 5 16.96 -11.57 -8.03
N SER A 6 17.26 -12.06 -6.82
CA SER A 6 17.09 -11.24 -5.63
C SER A 6 17.98 -10.01 -5.73
N LEU A 7 17.37 -8.83 -5.94
CA LEU A 7 18.08 -7.57 -5.76
C LEU A 7 18.70 -7.59 -4.36
N PRO A 8 20.00 -7.35 -4.22
CA PRO A 8 20.62 -7.34 -2.90
C PRO A 8 19.91 -6.28 -2.04
N LEU A 9 19.53 -6.65 -0.82
CA LEU A 9 18.96 -5.78 0.22
C LEU A 9 19.78 -4.51 0.51
N SER A 10 21.02 -4.48 0.07
CA SER A 10 21.97 -3.40 0.26
C SER A 10 21.73 -2.23 -0.69
N GLY A 11 20.57 -1.59 -0.64
CA GLY A 11 20.32 -0.42 -1.49
C GLY A 11 18.94 0.21 -1.37
N LEU A 12 17.98 -0.43 -0.71
CA LEU A 12 16.70 0.22 -0.50
C LEU A 12 16.81 1.31 0.58
N ASP A 13 16.13 2.42 0.35
CA ASP A 13 15.87 3.42 1.37
C ASP A 13 14.80 2.88 2.33
N VAL A 14 15.11 2.82 3.62
CA VAL A 14 14.25 2.21 4.64
C VAL A 14 13.99 3.19 5.76
N LEU A 15 12.74 3.59 5.92
CA LEU A 15 12.32 4.32 7.12
C LEU A 15 12.29 3.35 8.30
N VAL A 16 13.01 3.72 9.39
CA VAL A 16 12.87 3.06 10.71
C VAL A 16 12.56 4.12 11.75
N LYS A 17 11.42 3.97 12.46
CA LYS A 17 10.95 4.98 13.40
C LYS A 17 10.16 4.37 14.54
N GLY A 18 10.26 4.97 15.76
CA GLY A 18 9.46 4.57 16.91
C GLY A 18 10.07 3.41 17.70
N HIS A 19 9.25 2.81 18.57
CA HIS A 19 9.62 1.71 19.46
C HIS A 19 8.40 0.85 19.79
N GLY A 20 8.61 -0.40 20.19
CA GLY A 20 7.54 -1.34 20.53
C GLY A 20 7.38 -2.44 19.48
N PRO A 21 6.22 -3.13 19.43
CA PRO A 21 5.95 -4.17 18.45
C PRO A 21 6.10 -3.67 17.02
N ALA A 22 6.68 -4.49 16.12
CA ALA A 22 7.00 -4.04 14.79
C ALA A 22 5.76 -3.96 13.88
N LEU A 23 5.69 -2.87 13.10
CA LEU A 23 4.80 -2.67 11.96
C LEU A 23 5.63 -2.52 10.68
N LEU A 24 5.47 -3.45 9.76
CA LEU A 24 6.06 -3.39 8.43
C LEU A 24 5.10 -2.64 7.51
N LEU A 25 5.57 -1.58 6.85
CA LEU A 25 4.77 -0.72 6.01
C LEU A 25 4.99 -1.06 4.53
N ALA A 26 3.92 -1.36 3.81
CA ALA A 26 3.91 -1.64 2.38
C ALA A 26 3.09 -0.57 1.65
N HIS A 27 3.78 0.33 0.94
CA HIS A 27 3.15 1.46 0.29
C HIS A 27 2.48 1.12 -1.06
N GLY A 28 1.64 2.01 -1.56
CA GLY A 28 0.95 1.87 -2.84
C GLY A 28 1.83 2.17 -4.05
N ALA A 29 1.32 1.88 -5.23
CA ALA A 29 1.96 2.21 -6.50
C ALA A 29 2.03 3.73 -6.71
N GLY A 30 3.14 4.21 -7.25
CA GLY A 30 3.33 5.63 -7.56
C GLY A 30 3.45 6.56 -6.35
N GLY A 31 3.66 5.98 -5.16
CA GLY A 31 3.89 6.70 -3.91
C GLY A 31 5.20 6.30 -3.24
N GLY A 32 5.22 6.44 -1.93
CA GLY A 32 6.30 6.04 -1.03
C GLY A 32 5.76 6.00 0.39
N ILE A 33 6.59 5.72 1.37
CA ILE A 33 6.17 5.57 2.77
C ILE A 33 5.50 6.86 3.27
N GLU A 34 6.11 8.03 3.05
CA GLU A 34 5.56 9.31 3.47
C GLU A 34 4.28 9.67 2.71
N GLY A 35 4.20 9.34 1.42
CA GLY A 35 3.01 9.59 0.59
C GLY A 35 1.79 8.80 1.04
N ASN A 36 1.99 7.57 1.52
CA ASN A 36 0.90 6.73 2.00
C ASN A 36 0.61 6.93 3.49
N PHE A 37 1.64 6.92 4.33
CA PHE A 37 1.50 6.86 5.79
C PHE A 37 1.88 8.16 6.50
N GLY A 38 2.32 9.21 5.80
CA GLY A 38 2.88 10.43 6.40
C GLY A 38 2.01 11.05 7.48
N LEU A 39 0.70 11.11 7.27
CA LEU A 39 -0.27 11.66 8.23
C LEU A 39 -0.37 10.88 9.55
N VAL A 40 0.14 9.65 9.61
CA VAL A 40 0.01 8.75 10.78
C VAL A 40 1.33 8.16 11.27
N LEU A 41 2.45 8.46 10.61
CA LEU A 41 3.75 7.91 11.01
C LEU A 41 4.11 8.26 12.44
N ASP A 42 3.92 9.53 12.85
CA ASP A 42 4.24 9.98 14.21
C ASP A 42 3.33 9.33 15.26
N ASP A 43 2.06 9.17 14.92
CA ASP A 43 1.09 8.51 15.78
C ASP A 43 1.38 7.02 15.98
N LEU A 44 1.65 6.31 14.90
CA LEU A 44 1.98 4.88 14.95
C LEU A 44 3.33 4.63 15.64
N ALA A 45 4.29 5.53 15.48
CA ALA A 45 5.63 5.43 16.08
C ALA A 45 5.62 5.62 17.61
N GLN A 46 4.54 6.12 18.21
CA GLN A 46 4.41 6.22 19.67
C GLN A 46 4.37 4.84 20.32
N ASP A 47 3.75 3.87 19.66
CA ASP A 47 3.46 2.55 20.24
C ASP A 47 4.11 1.40 19.47
N HIS A 48 4.72 1.68 18.30
CA HIS A 48 5.24 0.67 17.39
C HIS A 48 6.61 1.04 16.80
N THR A 49 7.41 0.03 16.52
CA THR A 49 8.58 0.18 15.64
C THR A 49 8.13 0.05 14.19
N LEU A 50 8.16 1.14 13.46
CA LEU A 50 7.82 1.18 12.03
C LEU A 50 9.04 0.80 11.20
N VAL A 51 8.87 -0.09 10.24
CA VAL A 51 9.85 -0.41 9.21
C VAL A 51 9.19 -0.26 7.86
N GLY A 52 9.61 0.74 7.09
CA GLY A 52 9.00 1.08 5.80
C GLY A 52 10.06 1.15 4.69
N PRO A 53 10.36 0.06 3.99
CA PRO A 53 11.20 0.12 2.82
C PRO A 53 10.47 0.77 1.64
N HIS A 54 11.11 1.73 1.00
CA HIS A 54 10.64 2.27 -0.27
C HIS A 54 10.90 1.25 -1.39
N TYR A 55 9.89 0.97 -2.21
CA TYR A 55 10.06 0.10 -3.37
C TYR A 55 11.08 0.69 -4.36
N PRO A 56 11.66 -0.12 -5.25
CA PRO A 56 12.59 0.37 -6.27
C PRO A 56 12.01 1.57 -7.03
N GLY A 57 12.81 2.64 -7.09
CA GLY A 57 12.41 3.89 -7.73
C GLY A 57 11.49 4.80 -6.90
N ALA A 58 11.23 4.48 -5.62
CA ALA A 58 10.53 5.37 -4.69
C ALA A 58 11.48 5.82 -3.57
N GLY A 59 11.20 6.97 -2.93
CA GLY A 59 12.08 7.55 -1.92
C GLY A 59 13.51 7.70 -2.44
N GLY A 60 14.48 7.27 -1.63
CA GLY A 60 15.89 7.16 -2.01
C GLY A 60 16.28 5.81 -2.63
N SER A 61 15.34 4.88 -2.82
CA SER A 61 15.61 3.57 -3.41
C SER A 61 15.96 3.67 -4.90
N PRO A 62 17.03 2.99 -5.38
CA PRO A 62 17.37 2.98 -6.80
C PRO A 62 16.24 2.37 -7.64
N ALA A 63 16.12 2.83 -8.88
CA ALA A 63 15.16 2.25 -9.82
C ALA A 63 15.51 0.78 -10.12
N ALA A 64 14.49 -0.02 -10.40
CA ALA A 64 14.67 -1.40 -10.83
C ALA A 64 15.39 -1.46 -12.19
N THR A 65 16.15 -2.53 -12.43
CA THR A 65 16.81 -2.78 -13.71
C THR A 65 15.99 -3.66 -14.65
N GLY A 66 14.81 -4.09 -14.21
CA GLY A 66 13.86 -4.92 -14.95
C GLY A 66 12.47 -4.83 -14.33
N PRO A 67 11.49 -5.59 -14.86
CA PRO A 67 10.14 -5.60 -14.31
C PRO A 67 10.15 -6.00 -12.84
N LEU A 68 9.37 -5.27 -12.02
CA LEU A 68 9.18 -5.63 -10.61
C LEU A 68 8.47 -6.98 -10.49
N ASP A 69 8.88 -7.74 -9.49
CA ASP A 69 8.24 -9.00 -9.11
C ASP A 69 7.62 -8.91 -7.72
N LEU A 70 6.43 -9.48 -7.53
CA LEU A 70 5.69 -9.39 -6.27
C LEU A 70 6.38 -10.21 -5.15
N ASP A 71 6.97 -11.35 -5.50
CA ASP A 71 7.70 -12.20 -4.56
C ASP A 71 8.97 -11.50 -4.08
N ASP A 72 9.70 -10.87 -5.01
CA ASP A 72 10.91 -10.11 -4.69
C ASP A 72 10.59 -8.93 -3.75
N LEU A 73 9.51 -8.18 -4.01
CA LEU A 73 9.09 -7.10 -3.12
C LEU A 73 8.72 -7.63 -1.72
N ALA A 74 7.98 -8.74 -1.65
CA ALA A 74 7.62 -9.36 -0.38
C ALA A 74 8.87 -9.78 0.42
N ASP A 75 9.83 -10.44 -0.23
CA ASP A 75 11.07 -10.88 0.40
C ASP A 75 11.96 -9.69 0.83
N GLN A 76 12.01 -8.62 0.03
CA GLN A 76 12.72 -7.38 0.36
C GLN A 76 12.13 -6.70 1.61
N LEU A 77 10.80 -6.65 1.73
CA LEU A 77 10.13 -6.11 2.92
C LEU A 77 10.52 -6.88 4.18
N VAL A 78 10.42 -8.20 4.11
CA VAL A 78 10.79 -9.07 5.24
C VAL A 78 12.24 -8.90 5.64
N ALA A 79 13.10 -8.83 4.65
CA ALA A 79 14.52 -8.70 4.92
C ALA A 79 14.87 -7.30 5.48
N ALA A 80 14.19 -6.24 5.09
CA ALA A 80 14.31 -4.91 5.72
C ALA A 80 13.88 -4.96 7.21
N ALA A 81 12.79 -5.66 7.54
CA ALA A 81 12.37 -5.85 8.91
C ALA A 81 13.41 -6.62 9.73
N VAL A 82 13.93 -7.72 9.20
CA VAL A 82 14.98 -8.51 9.87
C VAL A 82 16.27 -7.70 10.06
N ALA A 83 16.68 -6.93 9.05
CA ALA A 83 17.86 -6.05 9.16
C ALA A 83 17.66 -4.94 10.23
N ALA A 84 16.41 -4.50 10.47
CA ALA A 84 16.04 -3.60 11.55
C ALA A 84 15.87 -4.31 12.91
N GLY A 85 16.22 -5.60 13.02
CA GLY A 85 16.13 -6.40 14.25
C GLY A 85 14.73 -6.91 14.57
N GLN A 86 13.80 -6.91 13.60
CA GLN A 86 12.41 -7.30 13.79
C GLN A 86 12.13 -8.68 13.19
N GLU A 87 12.07 -9.71 14.03
CA GLU A 87 11.85 -11.10 13.60
C GLU A 87 10.39 -11.43 13.32
N SER A 88 9.44 -10.71 13.93
CA SER A 88 8.01 -10.84 13.71
C SER A 88 7.32 -9.48 13.76
N PHE A 89 6.29 -9.30 12.93
CA PHE A 89 5.67 -8.00 12.70
C PHE A 89 4.20 -8.14 12.28
N ALA A 90 3.41 -7.09 12.45
CA ALA A 90 2.21 -6.90 11.66
C ALA A 90 2.57 -6.17 10.36
N VAL A 91 1.79 -6.37 9.29
CA VAL A 91 2.01 -5.69 8.01
C VAL A 91 0.83 -4.78 7.70
N LEU A 92 1.10 -3.50 7.47
CA LEU A 92 0.14 -2.51 6.99
C LEU A 92 0.40 -2.30 5.49
N GLY A 93 -0.56 -2.70 4.66
CA GLY A 93 -0.48 -2.55 3.21
C GLY A 93 -1.58 -1.64 2.66
N GLU A 94 -1.21 -0.70 1.78
CA GLU A 94 -2.17 0.16 1.07
C GLU A 94 -2.09 -0.06 -0.44
N SER A 95 -3.23 -0.20 -1.11
CA SER A 95 -3.30 -0.36 -2.57
C SER A 95 -2.43 -1.55 -3.04
N LEU A 96 -1.44 -1.34 -3.91
CA LEU A 96 -0.44 -2.35 -4.28
C LEU A 96 0.20 -3.00 -3.04
N GLY A 97 0.48 -2.20 -2.01
CA GLY A 97 1.04 -2.69 -0.75
C GLY A 97 0.17 -3.72 -0.04
N SER A 98 -1.15 -3.73 -0.26
CA SER A 98 -2.03 -4.80 0.23
C SER A 98 -1.72 -6.14 -0.42
N ALA A 99 -1.47 -6.16 -1.71
CA ALA A 99 -1.06 -7.39 -2.41
C ALA A 99 0.34 -7.86 -1.98
N VAL A 100 1.27 -6.92 -1.77
CA VAL A 100 2.59 -7.23 -1.21
C VAL A 100 2.45 -7.80 0.20
N ALA A 101 1.60 -7.22 1.07
CA ALA A 101 1.36 -7.71 2.42
C ALA A 101 0.76 -9.13 2.44
N VAL A 102 -0.19 -9.42 1.55
CA VAL A 102 -0.72 -10.78 1.34
C VAL A 102 0.39 -11.74 0.94
N ARG A 103 1.26 -11.35 0.01
CA ARG A 103 2.38 -12.17 -0.44
C ARG A 103 3.43 -12.38 0.65
N VAL A 104 3.71 -11.36 1.48
CA VAL A 104 4.55 -11.50 2.68
C VAL A 104 3.97 -12.57 3.62
N ALA A 105 2.67 -12.50 3.91
CA ALA A 105 2.04 -13.47 4.82
C ALA A 105 1.97 -14.90 4.25
N ALA A 106 1.82 -15.02 2.94
CA ALA A 106 1.81 -16.34 2.28
C ALA A 106 3.20 -16.99 2.25
N ARG A 107 4.27 -16.20 2.09
CA ARG A 107 5.65 -16.69 1.99
C ARG A 107 6.36 -16.84 3.33
N HIS A 108 6.00 -15.99 4.31
CA HIS A 108 6.64 -15.91 5.63
C HIS A 108 5.59 -15.96 6.77
N PRO A 109 4.68 -16.96 6.79
CA PRO A 109 3.56 -17.00 7.74
C PRO A 109 4.01 -17.02 9.20
N GLU A 110 5.19 -17.53 9.50
CA GLU A 110 5.76 -17.61 10.85
C GLU A 110 6.19 -16.24 11.41
N ARG A 111 6.34 -15.22 10.54
CA ARG A 111 6.78 -13.87 10.91
C ARG A 111 5.61 -12.89 11.02
N VAL A 112 4.49 -13.17 10.34
CA VAL A 112 3.37 -12.24 10.24
C VAL A 112 2.36 -12.48 11.37
N ARG A 113 2.25 -11.51 12.27
CA ARG A 113 1.32 -11.56 13.40
C ARG A 113 -0.08 -11.05 13.06
N ALA A 114 -0.20 -10.13 12.12
CA ALA A 114 -1.46 -9.56 11.65
C ALA A 114 -1.30 -8.85 10.31
N LEU A 115 -2.40 -8.67 9.59
CA LEU A 115 -2.48 -7.88 8.37
C LEU A 115 -3.51 -6.75 8.52
N VAL A 116 -3.17 -5.57 8.04
CA VAL A 116 -4.10 -4.46 7.78
C VAL A 116 -4.00 -4.09 6.31
N LEU A 117 -5.07 -4.30 5.56
CA LEU A 117 -5.11 -4.17 4.10
C LEU A 117 -6.09 -3.06 3.72
N THR A 118 -5.59 -1.91 3.30
CA THR A 118 -6.40 -0.72 2.98
C THR A 118 -6.47 -0.51 1.48
N ALA A 119 -7.66 -0.22 0.94
CA ALA A 119 -7.89 0.00 -0.50
C ALA A 119 -7.27 -1.14 -1.35
N GLY A 120 -7.34 -2.38 -0.84
CA GLY A 120 -6.64 -3.53 -1.39
C GLY A 120 -7.43 -4.27 -2.46
N PHE A 121 -6.72 -5.08 -3.24
CA PHE A 121 -7.29 -5.90 -4.31
C PHE A 121 -6.55 -7.24 -4.41
N PRO A 122 -7.26 -8.35 -4.67
CA PRO A 122 -6.61 -9.65 -4.88
C PRO A 122 -6.06 -9.83 -6.30
N VAL A 123 -6.63 -9.11 -7.26
CA VAL A 123 -6.25 -9.06 -8.67
C VAL A 123 -6.78 -7.74 -9.23
N ALA A 124 -6.06 -7.12 -10.17
CA ALA A 124 -6.55 -5.90 -10.80
C ALA A 124 -7.90 -6.17 -11.48
N ASP A 125 -8.93 -5.43 -11.08
CA ASP A 125 -10.21 -5.44 -11.79
C ASP A 125 -10.10 -4.61 -13.09
N PRO A 126 -11.10 -4.66 -13.99
CA PRO A 126 -11.01 -3.93 -15.25
C PRO A 126 -10.81 -2.41 -15.10
N VAL A 127 -11.32 -1.79 -14.03
CA VAL A 127 -11.14 -0.34 -13.80
C VAL A 127 -9.71 -0.04 -13.42
N LEU A 128 -9.15 -0.79 -12.47
CA LEU A 128 -7.76 -0.65 -12.04
C LEU A 128 -6.78 -0.97 -13.18
N ASP A 129 -7.04 -2.04 -13.97
CA ASP A 129 -6.19 -2.40 -15.11
C ASP A 129 -6.20 -1.31 -16.19
N LEU A 130 -7.38 -0.74 -16.51
CA LEU A 130 -7.48 0.38 -17.46
C LEU A 130 -6.74 1.62 -16.94
N ALA A 131 -6.88 1.95 -15.66
CA ALA A 131 -6.19 3.08 -15.05
C ALA A 131 -4.66 2.90 -15.10
N ALA A 132 -4.16 1.71 -14.72
CA ALA A 132 -2.75 1.38 -14.75
C ALA A 132 -2.15 1.49 -16.17
N ARG A 133 -2.84 0.93 -17.16
CA ARG A 133 -2.42 1.05 -18.59
C ARG A 133 -2.46 2.47 -19.10
N LEU A 134 -3.44 3.27 -18.69
CA LEU A 134 -3.55 4.68 -19.09
C LEU A 134 -2.41 5.49 -18.45
N ILE A 135 -2.13 5.30 -17.16
CA ILE A 135 -1.00 5.93 -16.46
C ILE A 135 0.31 5.60 -17.19
N LYS A 136 0.52 4.31 -17.50
CA LYS A 136 1.71 3.88 -18.24
C LYS A 136 1.80 4.54 -19.61
N SER A 137 0.71 4.54 -20.38
CA SER A 137 0.69 5.14 -21.73
C SER A 137 0.96 6.64 -21.71
N LEU A 138 0.42 7.36 -20.74
CA LEU A 138 0.64 8.79 -20.57
C LEU A 138 2.07 9.07 -20.12
N GLY A 139 2.60 8.32 -19.17
CA GLY A 139 3.96 8.44 -18.67
C GLY A 139 5.01 8.13 -19.73
N ASP A 140 4.85 7.06 -20.51
CA ASP A 140 5.72 6.70 -21.64
C ASP A 140 5.73 7.81 -22.73
N ALA A 141 4.62 8.56 -22.86
CA ALA A 141 4.51 9.71 -23.75
C ALA A 141 5.01 11.02 -23.12
N GLY A 142 5.54 10.99 -21.90
CA GLY A 142 6.00 12.19 -21.18
C GLY A 142 4.89 13.14 -20.70
N ARG A 143 3.62 12.68 -20.71
CA ARG A 143 2.44 13.47 -20.35
C ARG A 143 2.17 13.44 -18.83
N TRP A 144 3.17 13.76 -18.03
CA TRP A 144 3.14 13.61 -16.58
C TRP A 144 2.06 14.47 -15.90
N GLU A 145 1.75 15.65 -16.44
CA GLU A 145 0.68 16.49 -15.93
C GLU A 145 -0.69 15.85 -16.11
N ASP A 146 -0.91 15.10 -17.21
CA ASP A 146 -2.14 14.35 -17.40
C ASP A 146 -2.22 13.12 -16.49
N VAL A 147 -1.07 12.51 -16.16
CA VAL A 147 -1.01 11.48 -15.11
C VAL A 147 -1.41 12.08 -13.76
N ALA A 148 -0.95 13.28 -13.42
CA ALA A 148 -1.32 13.97 -12.18
C ALA A 148 -2.82 14.30 -12.15
N ARG A 149 -3.39 14.79 -13.25
CA ARG A 149 -4.85 15.03 -13.35
C ARG A 149 -5.66 13.74 -13.19
N LEU A 150 -5.19 12.64 -13.78
CA LEU A 150 -5.83 11.34 -13.63
C LEU A 150 -5.74 10.84 -12.18
N ALA A 151 -4.61 11.04 -11.51
CA ALA A 151 -4.46 10.71 -10.10
C ALA A 151 -5.43 11.51 -9.23
N CYS A 152 -5.53 12.84 -9.40
CA CYS A 152 -6.52 13.65 -8.69
C CYS A 152 -7.95 13.16 -8.96
N LEU A 153 -8.29 12.92 -10.22
CA LEU A 153 -9.64 12.45 -10.61
C LEU A 153 -10.01 11.11 -9.96
N SER A 154 -9.07 10.17 -9.85
CA SER A 154 -9.35 8.81 -9.38
C SER A 154 -9.09 8.59 -7.89
N CYS A 155 -8.19 9.38 -7.28
CA CYS A 155 -7.74 9.18 -5.91
C CYS A 155 -8.31 10.17 -4.89
N MET A 156 -8.83 11.33 -5.32
CA MET A 156 -9.52 12.28 -4.43
C MET A 156 -10.99 11.92 -4.27
N SER A 157 -11.60 12.31 -3.15
CA SER A 157 -13.01 12.01 -2.93
C SER A 157 -13.90 12.74 -3.90
N PRO A 158 -15.03 12.13 -4.34
CA PRO A 158 -16.02 12.82 -5.15
C PRO A 158 -16.56 14.08 -4.48
N ALA A 159 -16.70 14.08 -3.16
CA ALA A 159 -17.18 15.23 -2.39
C ALA A 159 -16.16 16.37 -2.42
N ASP A 160 -14.87 16.07 -2.17
CA ASP A 160 -13.81 17.08 -2.21
C ASP A 160 -13.68 17.70 -3.61
N LEU A 161 -13.81 16.89 -4.67
CA LEU A 161 -13.74 17.37 -6.06
C LEU A 161 -14.96 18.17 -6.51
N ALA A 162 -16.14 17.91 -5.94
CA ALA A 162 -17.38 18.59 -6.36
C ALA A 162 -17.35 20.09 -6.04
N ASP A 163 -16.73 20.47 -4.95
CA ASP A 163 -16.72 21.83 -4.40
C ASP A 163 -15.32 22.47 -4.38
N ILE A 164 -14.32 21.84 -5.02
CA ILE A 164 -12.93 22.34 -5.03
C ILE A 164 -12.81 23.64 -5.84
N ASP A 165 -12.14 24.64 -5.28
CA ASP A 165 -11.80 25.85 -6.03
C ASP A 165 -10.82 25.50 -7.17
N PRO A 166 -10.92 26.09 -8.37
CA PRO A 166 -9.99 25.85 -9.48
C PRO A 166 -8.52 26.04 -9.12
N ALA A 167 -8.18 27.02 -8.28
CA ALA A 167 -6.80 27.25 -7.86
C ALA A 167 -6.29 26.13 -6.93
N ASP A 168 -7.16 25.59 -6.05
CA ASP A 168 -6.82 24.46 -5.18
C ASP A 168 -6.69 23.17 -6.00
N LEU A 169 -7.49 22.99 -7.05
CA LEU A 169 -7.34 21.87 -7.97
C LEU A 169 -6.00 21.93 -8.71
N ASP A 170 -5.61 23.09 -9.22
CA ASP A 170 -4.31 23.28 -9.88
C ASP A 170 -3.16 23.01 -8.90
N ALA A 171 -3.28 23.43 -7.64
CA ALA A 171 -2.31 23.14 -6.60
C ALA A 171 -2.23 21.64 -6.30
N ALA A 172 -3.37 20.94 -6.22
CA ALA A 172 -3.42 19.49 -6.01
C ALA A 172 -2.76 18.74 -7.17
N VAL A 173 -2.99 19.14 -8.41
CA VAL A 173 -2.34 18.56 -9.60
C VAL A 173 -0.82 18.79 -9.55
N ALA A 174 -0.38 20.00 -9.21
CA ALA A 174 1.04 20.33 -9.08
C ALA A 174 1.71 19.51 -7.97
N GLN A 175 1.04 19.34 -6.83
CA GLN A 175 1.52 18.49 -5.73
C GLN A 175 1.61 17.01 -6.13
N ALA A 176 0.58 16.49 -6.80
CA ALA A 176 0.59 15.12 -7.31
C ALA A 176 1.75 14.90 -8.28
N LEU A 177 1.98 15.84 -9.20
CA LEU A 177 3.10 15.78 -10.14
C LEU A 177 4.46 15.78 -9.42
N ALA A 178 4.64 16.65 -8.44
CA ALA A 178 5.89 16.77 -7.68
C ALA A 178 6.16 15.52 -6.81
N GLY A 179 5.13 14.82 -6.40
CA GLY A 179 5.23 13.60 -5.56
C GLY A 179 5.46 12.31 -6.34
N MET A 180 5.47 12.33 -7.68
CA MET A 180 5.63 11.13 -8.49
C MET A 180 7.06 10.59 -8.42
N PRO A 181 7.27 9.34 -7.96
CA PRO A 181 8.59 8.75 -7.92
C PRO A 181 9.04 8.27 -9.31
N PRO A 182 10.35 8.21 -9.58
CA PRO A 182 10.88 7.69 -10.85
C PRO A 182 10.39 6.29 -11.22
N GLY A 183 10.15 5.42 -10.24
CA GLY A 183 9.67 4.04 -10.44
C GLY A 183 8.16 3.91 -10.62
N MET A 184 7.41 5.00 -10.71
CA MET A 184 5.95 4.97 -10.77
C MET A 184 5.40 4.03 -11.86
N LEU A 185 5.98 4.06 -13.06
CA LEU A 185 5.49 3.24 -14.18
C LEU A 185 5.74 1.75 -13.95
N ASP A 186 6.87 1.39 -13.31
CA ASP A 186 7.18 0.00 -12.94
C ASP A 186 6.21 -0.51 -11.86
N HIS A 187 5.83 0.35 -10.90
CA HIS A 187 4.82 0.02 -9.90
C HIS A 187 3.46 -0.26 -10.55
N PHE A 188 3.01 0.57 -11.51
CA PHE A 188 1.72 0.36 -12.20
C PHE A 188 1.77 -0.80 -13.19
N ASP A 189 2.91 -1.11 -13.78
CA ASP A 189 3.11 -2.34 -14.54
C ASP A 189 2.91 -3.58 -13.65
N LEU A 190 3.47 -3.56 -12.44
CA LEU A 190 3.25 -4.63 -11.47
C LEU A 190 1.77 -4.73 -11.05
N VAL A 191 1.07 -3.60 -10.81
CA VAL A 191 -0.38 -3.59 -10.50
C VAL A 191 -1.18 -4.40 -11.51
N SER A 192 -0.91 -4.24 -12.81
CA SER A 192 -1.62 -4.99 -13.87
C SER A 192 -1.33 -6.49 -13.86
N ARG A 193 -0.25 -6.94 -13.20
CA ARG A 193 0.18 -8.34 -13.15
C ARG A 193 -0.09 -9.02 -11.81
N VAL A 194 -0.53 -8.25 -10.79
CA VAL A 194 -0.85 -8.80 -9.47
C VAL A 194 -1.96 -9.84 -9.56
N ASP A 195 -1.71 -11.01 -8.98
CA ASP A 195 -2.72 -12.01 -8.67
C ASP A 195 -2.32 -12.77 -7.39
N VAL A 196 -3.03 -12.49 -6.30
CA VAL A 196 -2.82 -13.14 -4.99
C VAL A 196 -4.02 -13.99 -4.57
N ARG A 197 -4.94 -14.29 -5.49
CA ARG A 197 -6.18 -15.03 -5.17
C ARG A 197 -5.90 -16.41 -4.61
N SER A 198 -4.86 -17.09 -5.10
CA SER A 198 -4.46 -18.42 -4.61
C SER A 198 -3.91 -18.41 -3.19
N ASP A 199 -3.44 -17.28 -2.70
CA ASP A 199 -2.83 -17.15 -1.37
C ASP A 199 -3.90 -16.98 -0.28
N LEU A 200 -5.01 -16.31 -0.60
CA LEU A 200 -5.99 -15.80 0.36
C LEU A 200 -6.53 -16.87 1.30
N ALA A 201 -6.93 -18.03 0.76
CA ALA A 201 -7.53 -19.12 1.54
C ALA A 201 -6.56 -19.77 2.53
N ASN A 202 -5.26 -19.58 2.37
CA ASN A 202 -4.20 -20.16 3.20
C ASN A 202 -3.64 -19.17 4.23
N LEU A 203 -4.12 -17.93 4.26
CA LEU A 203 -3.67 -16.95 5.24
C LEU A 203 -4.23 -17.31 6.63
N SER A 204 -3.34 -17.41 7.60
CA SER A 204 -3.69 -17.71 9.01
C SER A 204 -3.59 -16.48 9.92
N ALA A 205 -2.89 -15.43 9.49
CA ALA A 205 -2.74 -14.20 10.26
C ALA A 205 -4.09 -13.48 10.40
N PRO A 206 -4.48 -13.04 11.61
CA PRO A 206 -5.64 -12.16 11.78
C PRO A 206 -5.56 -10.98 10.83
N THR A 207 -6.64 -10.71 10.10
CA THR A 207 -6.65 -9.72 9.03
C THR A 207 -7.77 -8.70 9.21
N LEU A 208 -7.44 -7.43 9.09
CA LEU A 208 -8.36 -6.31 8.94
C LEU A 208 -8.29 -5.81 7.51
N VAL A 209 -9.43 -5.77 6.82
CA VAL A 209 -9.55 -5.11 5.51
C VAL A 209 -10.32 -3.82 5.69
N VAL A 210 -9.76 -2.73 5.18
CA VAL A 210 -10.36 -1.40 5.21
C VAL A 210 -10.72 -0.98 3.79
N ALA A 211 -12.02 -0.76 3.55
CA ALA A 211 -12.58 -0.43 2.25
C ALA A 211 -13.05 1.03 2.20
N PRO A 212 -12.30 1.95 1.56
CA PRO A 212 -12.80 3.30 1.27
C PRO A 212 -13.94 3.22 0.24
N THR A 213 -15.16 3.66 0.59
CA THR A 213 -16.33 3.42 -0.28
C THR A 213 -16.47 4.41 -1.42
N GLY A 214 -15.73 5.53 -1.40
CA GLY A 214 -15.61 6.51 -2.47
C GLY A 214 -14.42 6.31 -3.40
N ASP A 215 -13.66 5.23 -3.22
CA ASP A 215 -12.50 4.91 -4.04
C ASP A 215 -12.90 4.61 -5.49
N ARG A 216 -12.28 5.33 -6.44
CA ARG A 216 -12.54 5.21 -7.89
C ARG A 216 -11.36 4.63 -8.65
N LEU A 217 -10.22 4.42 -7.98
CA LEU A 217 -9.05 3.75 -8.54
C LEU A 217 -9.10 2.25 -8.23
N VAL A 218 -9.23 1.89 -6.95
CA VAL A 218 -9.46 0.52 -6.49
C VAL A 218 -10.89 0.43 -5.98
N LEU A 219 -11.79 -0.08 -6.80
CA LEU A 219 -13.20 -0.13 -6.43
C LEU A 219 -13.41 -0.86 -5.10
N PRO A 220 -14.34 -0.42 -4.23
CA PRO A 220 -14.63 -1.07 -2.95
C PRO A 220 -14.91 -2.57 -3.07
N GLN A 221 -15.49 -2.99 -4.21
CA GLN A 221 -15.73 -4.40 -4.54
C GLN A 221 -14.46 -5.25 -4.54
N SER A 222 -13.32 -4.68 -4.85
CA SER A 222 -12.04 -5.38 -4.82
C SER A 222 -11.59 -5.65 -3.38
N SER A 223 -11.77 -4.67 -2.47
CA SER A 223 -11.55 -4.87 -1.02
C SER A 223 -12.53 -5.88 -0.43
N TYR A 224 -13.79 -5.89 -0.87
CA TYR A 224 -14.78 -6.89 -0.43
C TYR A 224 -14.40 -8.30 -0.87
N ARG A 225 -13.92 -8.48 -2.12
CA ARG A 225 -13.41 -9.77 -2.62
C ARG A 225 -12.17 -10.20 -1.85
N LEU A 226 -11.28 -9.26 -1.52
CA LEU A 226 -10.10 -9.54 -0.71
C LEU A 226 -10.50 -10.08 0.67
N ALA A 227 -11.41 -9.38 1.39
CA ALA A 227 -11.91 -9.80 2.69
C ALA A 227 -12.63 -11.16 2.63
N ALA A 228 -13.48 -11.37 1.62
CA ALA A 228 -14.22 -12.63 1.46
C ALA A 228 -13.31 -13.83 1.15
N GLY A 229 -12.13 -13.60 0.58
CA GLY A 229 -11.16 -14.65 0.28
C GLY A 229 -10.30 -15.07 1.47
N ILE A 230 -10.19 -14.25 2.51
CA ILE A 230 -9.31 -14.49 3.67
C ILE A 230 -10.14 -15.04 4.85
N PRO A 231 -9.82 -16.24 5.36
CA PRO A 231 -10.56 -16.83 6.49
C PRO A 231 -10.54 -15.93 7.73
N GLY A 232 -11.71 -15.60 8.25
CA GLY A 232 -11.85 -14.80 9.48
C GLY A 232 -11.46 -13.33 9.35
N ALA A 233 -11.24 -12.81 8.15
CA ALA A 233 -10.95 -11.40 7.96
C ALA A 233 -12.10 -10.52 8.46
N LYS A 234 -11.75 -9.46 9.17
CA LYS A 234 -12.67 -8.38 9.53
C LYS A 234 -12.68 -7.36 8.40
N LEU A 235 -13.87 -6.93 7.98
CA LEU A 235 -14.05 -5.86 7.00
C LEU A 235 -14.64 -4.64 7.71
N ILE A 236 -14.04 -3.48 7.49
CA ILE A 236 -14.64 -2.19 7.83
C ILE A 236 -14.73 -1.33 6.58
N GLU A 237 -15.74 -0.49 6.54
CA GLU A 237 -15.92 0.53 5.49
C GLU A 237 -15.56 1.91 6.04
N LEU A 238 -14.92 2.72 5.21
CA LEU A 238 -14.79 4.16 5.43
C LEU A 238 -15.75 4.88 4.47
N PRO A 239 -16.94 5.30 4.95
CA PRO A 239 -17.99 5.84 4.08
C PRO A 239 -17.54 7.11 3.37
N GLY A 240 -17.60 7.12 2.04
CA GLY A 240 -17.24 8.27 1.19
C GLY A 240 -15.74 8.53 1.05
N ALA A 241 -14.89 7.87 1.85
CA ALA A 241 -13.45 8.00 1.75
C ALA A 241 -12.94 7.57 0.37
N ALA A 242 -11.94 8.27 -0.13
CA ALA A 242 -11.33 8.02 -1.43
C ALA A 242 -10.11 7.10 -1.34
N HIS A 243 -9.43 6.88 -2.49
CA HIS A 243 -8.21 6.08 -2.53
C HIS A 243 -7.10 6.65 -1.64
N ILE A 244 -6.89 7.97 -1.71
CA ILE A 244 -6.03 8.69 -0.78
C ILE A 244 -6.92 9.22 0.34
N LEU A 245 -6.70 8.73 1.56
CA LEU A 245 -7.46 9.15 2.73
C LEU A 245 -7.05 10.57 3.15
N ASN A 246 -8.02 11.47 3.29
CA ASN A 246 -7.79 12.79 3.87
C ASN A 246 -7.54 12.68 5.40
N GLU A 247 -7.30 13.80 6.09
CA GLU A 247 -6.97 13.81 7.52
C GLU A 247 -8.07 13.18 8.39
N ALA A 248 -9.34 13.46 8.10
CA ALA A 248 -10.48 12.94 8.86
C ALA A 248 -10.66 11.42 8.66
N ASP A 249 -10.55 10.96 7.40
CA ASP A 249 -10.59 9.54 7.06
C ASP A 249 -9.39 8.81 7.68
N ARG A 250 -8.21 9.43 7.67
CA ARG A 250 -7.00 8.86 8.24
C ARG A 250 -7.07 8.76 9.77
N ALA A 251 -7.69 9.71 10.45
CA ALA A 251 -7.94 9.63 11.88
C ALA A 251 -8.90 8.46 12.23
N THR A 252 -9.97 8.29 11.45
CA THR A 252 -10.90 7.16 11.59
C THR A 252 -10.21 5.83 11.31
N TRP A 253 -9.41 5.77 10.25
CA TRP A 253 -8.58 4.61 9.90
C TRP A 253 -7.64 4.22 11.06
N LEU A 254 -6.91 5.20 11.62
CA LEU A 254 -5.97 4.98 12.71
C LEU A 254 -6.66 4.41 13.96
N HIS A 255 -7.86 4.91 14.28
CA HIS A 255 -8.66 4.38 15.38
C HIS A 255 -8.95 2.87 15.20
N HIS A 256 -9.43 2.47 14.03
CA HIS A 256 -9.74 1.05 13.75
C HIS A 256 -8.48 0.18 13.73
N VAL A 257 -7.38 0.69 13.19
CA VAL A 257 -6.08 -0.03 13.20
C VAL A 257 -5.59 -0.26 14.61
N ARG A 258 -5.61 0.76 15.47
CA ARG A 258 -5.22 0.65 16.88
C ARG A 258 -6.11 -0.31 17.65
N GLU A 259 -7.43 -0.24 17.47
CA GLU A 259 -8.38 -1.18 18.08
C GLU A 259 -8.07 -2.64 17.67
N PHE A 260 -7.86 -2.86 16.38
CA PHE A 260 -7.57 -4.19 15.85
C PHE A 260 -6.25 -4.75 16.40
N LEU A 261 -5.16 -4.00 16.33
CA LEU A 261 -3.85 -4.43 16.80
C LEU A 261 -3.80 -4.59 18.31
N GLY A 262 -4.47 -3.72 19.06
CA GLY A 262 -4.56 -3.78 20.52
C GLY A 262 -5.31 -5.03 21.02
N ALA A 263 -6.38 -5.42 20.32
CA ALA A 263 -7.13 -6.64 20.64
C ALA A 263 -6.28 -7.90 20.51
N LEU A 264 -5.35 -7.95 19.55
CA LEU A 264 -4.45 -9.10 19.36
C LEU A 264 -3.41 -9.21 20.48
N SER A 265 -2.91 -8.08 20.95
CA SER A 265 -1.93 -8.05 22.07
C SER A 265 -2.53 -8.55 23.38
N ALA A 266 -3.82 -8.33 23.61
CA ALA A 266 -4.53 -8.77 24.81
C ALA A 266 -4.81 -10.29 24.87
N VAL A 267 -4.83 -10.99 23.73
CA VAL A 267 -5.07 -12.44 23.66
C VAL A 267 -3.79 -13.25 23.88
N SER A 268 -2.62 -12.62 23.78
CA SER A 268 -1.30 -13.28 23.88
C SER A 268 -0.74 -13.32 25.32
N VAL A 269 -1.49 -12.87 26.33
CA VAL A 269 -1.19 -12.91 27.76
C VAL A 269 -2.08 -13.96 28.44
#